data_1c065873bcc1ead4cbdbc7a6903b6c9b
#
_entry.id   1c065873bcc1ead4cbdbc7a6903b6c9b
#
_cell.length_a   1.000
_cell.length_b   1.000
_cell.length_c   1.000
_cell.angle_alpha   90.00
_cell.angle_beta   90.00
_cell.angle_gamma   90.00
#
_symmetry.space_group_name_H-M   'P 1'
#
loop_
_entity.id
_entity.type
_entity.pdbx_description
1 polymer ?
#
loop_
_entity_poly.entity_id
_entity_poly.type
_entity_poly.pdbx_seq_one_letter_code
_entity_poly.pdbx_strand_id
1 'polypeptide(L)'
;MRRYRQRAGLSQKALADASGVSLRMIGGIERGGTSVSTATLDRIGLVLHATLADLVREPGSASMNNAINRLGWEGPQGGQGVLLSSVSVSREVETWEWRLQPGERYQAGADPSGWHVLIVVVEGTLTLELASGAVTVSAGCHLFDSSQEHSFANQGRVLTRFFRSTVC
;
A
#
# COMPACT_ATOMS: atom_id res chain seq x y z
N MET A 1 12.99 11.59 4.69
CA MET A 1 12.14 12.51 5.47
C MET A 1 12.55 13.98 5.39
N ARG A 2 13.78 14.40 5.78
CA ARG A 2 14.23 15.82 5.82
C ARG A 2 13.92 16.62 4.54
N ARG A 3 14.11 16.03 3.36
CA ARG A 3 13.86 16.66 2.07
C ARG A 3 12.38 17.01 1.86
N TYR A 4 11.46 16.16 2.27
CA TYR A 4 10.01 16.41 2.21
C TYR A 4 9.62 17.58 3.11
N ARG A 5 10.11 17.61 4.36
CA ARG A 5 9.87 18.72 5.28
C ARG A 5 10.35 20.06 4.71
N GLN A 6 11.56 20.09 4.14
CA GLN A 6 12.12 21.30 3.53
C GLN A 6 11.31 21.78 2.31
N ARG A 7 10.82 20.84 1.48
CA ARG A 7 9.93 21.16 0.35
C ARG A 7 8.60 21.73 0.83
N ALA A 8 8.07 21.24 1.94
CA ALA A 8 6.87 21.78 2.59
C ALA A 8 7.12 23.11 3.32
N GLY A 9 8.34 23.64 3.33
CA GLY A 9 8.69 24.90 4.01
C GLY A 9 8.60 24.82 5.54
N LEU A 10 8.54 23.63 6.13
CA LEU A 10 8.34 23.44 7.57
C LEU A 10 9.67 23.38 8.33
N SER A 11 9.71 24.02 9.51
CA SER A 11 10.76 23.76 10.51
C SER A 11 10.53 22.38 11.18
N GLN A 12 11.55 21.82 11.83
CA GLN A 12 11.37 20.58 12.61
C GLN A 12 10.31 20.76 13.71
N LYS A 13 10.26 21.95 14.33
CA LYS A 13 9.25 22.28 15.34
C LYS A 13 7.85 22.31 14.74
N ALA A 14 7.66 23.01 13.60
CA ALA A 14 6.37 23.07 12.93
C ALA A 14 5.87 21.68 12.51
N LEU A 15 6.77 20.81 12.01
CA LEU A 15 6.43 19.44 11.68
C LEU A 15 6.05 18.63 12.94
N ALA A 16 6.77 18.81 14.04
CA ALA A 16 6.48 18.16 15.31
C ALA A 16 5.09 18.55 15.83
N ASP A 17 4.80 19.84 15.84
CA ASP A 17 3.50 20.39 16.29
C ASP A 17 2.35 19.88 15.41
N ALA A 18 2.52 19.89 14.09
CA ALA A 18 1.48 19.48 13.15
C ALA A 18 1.24 17.95 13.13
N SER A 19 2.28 17.13 13.32
CA SER A 19 2.17 15.68 13.28
C SER A 19 1.87 15.03 14.64
N GLY A 20 1.91 15.81 15.74
CA GLY A 20 1.82 15.29 17.10
C GLY A 20 3.00 14.38 17.50
N VAL A 21 4.14 14.53 16.84
CA VAL A 21 5.37 13.77 17.10
C VAL A 21 6.38 14.69 17.76
N SER A 22 7.05 14.23 18.82
CA SER A 22 7.98 15.09 19.57
C SER A 22 9.12 15.62 18.68
N LEU A 23 9.55 16.87 18.93
CA LEU A 23 10.68 17.48 18.22
C LEU A 23 11.97 16.63 18.31
N ARG A 24 12.20 15.98 19.46
CA ARG A 24 13.33 15.05 19.63
C ARG A 24 13.23 13.86 18.69
N MET A 25 12.03 13.30 18.52
CA MET A 25 11.77 12.19 17.60
C MET A 25 12.00 12.62 16.14
N ILE A 26 11.45 13.77 15.72
CA ILE A 26 11.67 14.32 14.37
C ILE A 26 13.17 14.48 14.10
N GLY A 27 13.91 15.09 15.02
CA GLY A 27 15.36 15.25 14.91
C GLY A 27 16.12 13.91 14.85
N GLY A 28 15.68 12.92 15.64
CA GLY A 28 16.25 11.57 15.65
C GLY A 28 16.06 10.85 14.31
N ILE A 29 14.85 10.89 13.77
CA ILE A 29 14.50 10.29 12.48
C ILE A 29 15.31 10.93 11.34
N GLU A 30 15.46 12.27 11.34
CA GLU A 30 16.21 12.98 10.30
C GLU A 30 17.73 12.70 10.33
N ARG A 31 18.27 12.27 11.47
CA ARG A 31 19.65 11.83 11.59
C ARG A 31 19.85 10.33 11.33
N GLY A 32 18.76 9.56 11.15
CA GLY A 32 18.83 8.11 10.96
C GLY A 32 19.16 7.30 12.22
N GLY A 33 19.15 7.93 13.39
CA GLY A 33 19.58 7.33 14.66
C GLY A 33 18.45 6.78 15.53
N THR A 34 17.22 6.65 15.04
CA THR A 34 16.07 6.28 15.86
C THR A 34 15.17 5.31 15.14
N SER A 35 14.86 4.18 15.76
CA SER A 35 13.78 3.31 15.30
C SER A 35 12.45 4.05 15.43
N VAL A 36 11.63 3.96 14.40
CA VAL A 36 10.33 4.63 14.33
C VAL A 36 9.26 3.64 13.88
N SER A 37 8.09 3.69 14.54
CA SER A 37 6.96 2.86 14.14
C SER A 37 6.32 3.37 12.85
N THR A 38 5.70 2.47 12.08
CA THR A 38 4.91 2.82 10.88
C THR A 38 3.84 3.85 11.21
N ALA A 39 3.11 3.68 12.32
CA ALA A 39 2.10 4.64 12.78
C ALA A 39 2.64 6.05 13.03
N THR A 40 3.90 6.18 13.45
CA THR A 40 4.56 7.50 13.60
C THR A 40 4.92 8.08 12.24
N LEU A 41 5.42 7.25 11.31
CA LEU A 41 5.73 7.68 9.95
C LEU A 41 4.47 8.07 9.18
N ASP A 42 3.35 7.39 9.38
CA ASP A 42 2.06 7.73 8.76
C ASP A 42 1.59 9.12 9.19
N ARG A 43 1.65 9.45 10.49
CA ARG A 43 1.31 10.80 10.99
C ARG A 43 2.19 11.89 10.38
N ILE A 44 3.49 11.61 10.24
CA ILE A 44 4.43 12.53 9.59
C ILE A 44 4.11 12.63 8.09
N GLY A 45 3.81 11.50 7.45
CA GLY A 45 3.46 11.41 6.03
C GLY A 45 2.24 12.25 5.68
N LEU A 46 1.19 12.18 6.50
CA LEU A 46 -0.02 13.01 6.33
C LEU A 46 0.29 14.50 6.27
N VAL A 47 1.15 15.00 7.17
CA VAL A 47 1.54 16.43 7.21
C VAL A 47 2.42 16.81 6.03
N LEU A 48 3.27 15.89 5.57
CA LEU A 48 4.22 16.13 4.47
C LEU A 48 3.64 15.78 3.10
N HIS A 49 2.39 15.31 3.02
CA HIS A 49 1.80 14.73 1.81
C HIS A 49 2.75 13.73 1.14
N ALA A 50 3.31 12.84 1.95
CA ALA A 50 4.30 11.84 1.55
C ALA A 50 3.90 10.46 2.07
N THR A 51 4.08 9.44 1.24
CA THR A 51 3.79 8.06 1.63
C THR A 51 4.86 7.50 2.57
N LEU A 52 4.55 6.38 3.23
CA LEU A 52 5.54 5.64 4.01
C LEU A 52 6.76 5.29 3.15
N ALA A 53 6.53 4.85 1.91
CA ALA A 53 7.58 4.50 0.96
C ALA A 53 8.50 5.70 0.66
N ASP A 54 7.93 6.90 0.51
CA ASP A 54 8.68 8.12 0.29
C ASP A 54 9.58 8.49 1.47
N LEU A 55 9.07 8.29 2.68
CA LEU A 55 9.79 8.65 3.91
C LEU A 55 10.95 7.71 4.25
N VAL A 56 10.86 6.43 3.83
CA VAL A 56 11.90 5.40 4.11
C VAL A 56 12.86 5.19 2.93
N ARG A 57 12.63 5.83 1.78
CA ARG A 57 13.50 5.72 0.61
C ARG A 57 14.87 6.36 0.86
N GLU A 58 15.94 5.64 0.51
CA GLU A 58 17.30 6.18 0.56
C GLU A 58 17.51 7.33 -0.45
N PRO A 59 18.21 8.40 -0.05
CA PRO A 59 18.59 9.47 -0.98
C PRO A 59 19.51 8.94 -2.07
N GLY A 60 19.08 9.03 -3.32
CA GLY A 60 19.92 8.62 -4.48
C GLY A 60 19.41 7.39 -5.24
N SER A 61 18.44 6.65 -4.74
CA SER A 61 17.79 5.57 -5.50
C SER A 61 16.75 6.12 -6.47
N ALA A 62 17.16 7.01 -7.35
CA ALA A 62 16.38 7.38 -8.54
C ALA A 62 16.57 6.29 -9.60
N SER A 63 16.25 5.05 -9.25
CA SER A 63 16.07 3.99 -10.23
C SER A 63 14.63 4.12 -10.75
N MET A 64 14.45 4.13 -12.07
CA MET A 64 13.14 3.97 -12.70
C MET A 64 12.50 2.60 -12.38
N ASN A 65 13.20 1.72 -11.67
CA ASN A 65 12.69 0.53 -11.03
C ASN A 65 12.23 0.89 -9.61
N ASN A 66 11.00 1.35 -9.48
CA ASN A 66 10.32 1.51 -8.18
C ASN A 66 9.90 0.15 -7.57
N ALA A 67 10.65 -0.90 -7.80
CA ALA A 67 10.38 -2.21 -7.25
C ALA A 67 10.66 -2.20 -5.75
N ILE A 68 9.61 -2.27 -4.95
CA ILE A 68 9.67 -2.30 -3.47
C ILE A 68 9.84 -3.73 -2.98
N ASN A 69 9.14 -4.69 -3.59
CA ASN A 69 9.14 -6.12 -3.25
C ASN A 69 8.96 -6.39 -1.74
N ARG A 70 8.01 -5.68 -1.12
CA ARG A 70 7.76 -5.78 0.32
C ARG A 70 6.57 -6.70 0.59
N LEU A 71 6.81 -7.75 1.37
CA LEU A 71 5.73 -8.60 1.89
C LEU A 71 4.84 -7.78 2.82
N GLY A 72 3.55 -7.69 2.50
CA GLY A 72 2.55 -6.98 3.29
C GLY A 72 1.51 -7.89 3.93
N TRP A 73 1.31 -9.09 3.36
CA TRP A 73 0.39 -10.09 3.88
C TRP A 73 0.91 -11.50 3.61
N GLU A 74 0.70 -12.40 4.57
CA GLU A 74 0.97 -13.83 4.46
C GLU A 74 -0.24 -14.62 4.97
N GLY A 75 -0.71 -15.55 4.18
CA GLY A 75 -1.84 -16.42 4.47
C GLY A 75 -1.41 -17.71 5.19
N PRO A 76 -2.36 -18.39 5.84
CA PRO A 76 -2.08 -19.60 6.65
C PRO A 76 -1.60 -20.80 5.81
N GLN A 77 -1.85 -20.83 4.51
CA GLN A 77 -1.39 -21.87 3.59
C GLN A 77 -0.20 -21.41 2.73
N GLY A 78 0.42 -20.26 3.06
CA GLY A 78 1.59 -19.73 2.39
C GLY A 78 1.25 -18.78 1.22
N GLY A 79 0.01 -18.31 1.14
CA GLY A 79 -0.35 -17.23 0.23
C GLY A 79 0.37 -15.93 0.61
N GLN A 80 0.62 -15.05 -0.34
CA GLN A 80 1.39 -13.83 -0.13
C GLN A 80 0.80 -12.63 -0.87
N GLY A 81 0.84 -11.47 -0.22
CA GLY A 81 0.60 -10.17 -0.84
C GLY A 81 1.88 -9.33 -0.78
N VAL A 82 2.43 -9.02 -1.93
CA VAL A 82 3.71 -8.30 -2.07
C VAL A 82 3.47 -6.96 -2.75
N LEU A 83 3.83 -5.87 -2.08
CA LEU A 83 3.83 -4.54 -2.69
C LEU A 83 5.00 -4.45 -3.67
N LEU A 84 4.70 -4.32 -4.95
CA LEU A 84 5.69 -4.24 -6.01
C LEU A 84 6.19 -2.82 -6.23
N SER A 85 5.30 -1.86 -6.23
CA SER A 85 5.64 -0.45 -6.42
C SER A 85 4.62 0.47 -5.76
N SER A 86 5.08 1.67 -5.41
CA SER A 86 4.23 2.80 -5.01
C SER A 86 4.78 4.05 -5.67
N VAL A 87 3.93 4.79 -6.35
CA VAL A 87 4.31 6.02 -7.05
C VAL A 87 3.46 7.16 -6.53
N SER A 88 4.10 8.14 -5.91
CA SER A 88 3.45 9.40 -5.53
C SER A 88 3.40 10.32 -6.76
N VAL A 89 2.26 10.33 -7.39
CA VAL A 89 1.86 11.32 -8.40
C VAL A 89 0.86 12.29 -7.76
N SER A 90 0.09 13.03 -8.52
CA SER A 90 -1.01 13.84 -7.96
C SER A 90 -2.00 13.02 -7.13
N ARG A 91 -1.99 11.70 -7.35
CA ARG A 91 -2.66 10.65 -6.58
C ARG A 91 -1.72 9.44 -6.49
N GLU A 92 -1.82 8.67 -5.43
CA GLU A 92 -0.98 7.50 -5.24
C GLU A 92 -1.45 6.33 -6.12
N VAL A 93 -0.51 5.60 -6.72
CA VAL A 93 -0.77 4.32 -7.37
C VAL A 93 0.09 3.26 -6.69
N GLU A 94 -0.54 2.29 -6.08
CA GLU A 94 0.10 1.11 -5.51
C GLU A 94 -0.15 -0.10 -6.39
N THR A 95 0.87 -0.91 -6.60
CA THR A 95 0.76 -2.19 -7.31
C THR A 95 1.27 -3.32 -6.43
N TRP A 96 0.42 -4.30 -6.21
CA TRP A 96 0.66 -5.47 -5.39
C TRP A 96 0.61 -6.73 -6.24
N GLU A 97 1.49 -7.68 -5.99
CA GLU A 97 1.34 -9.05 -6.44
C GLU A 97 0.76 -9.89 -5.31
N TRP A 98 -0.27 -10.66 -5.61
CA TRP A 98 -0.96 -11.53 -4.67
C TRP A 98 -0.93 -12.96 -5.12
N ARG A 99 -0.70 -13.86 -4.17
CA ARG A 99 -0.79 -15.30 -4.32
C ARG A 99 -1.66 -15.85 -3.21
N LEU A 100 -2.79 -16.45 -3.58
CA LEU A 100 -3.70 -17.11 -2.63
C LEU A 100 -3.69 -18.61 -2.90
N GLN A 101 -3.37 -19.38 -1.88
CA GLN A 101 -3.51 -20.82 -1.92
C GLN A 101 -5.00 -21.23 -1.91
N PRO A 102 -5.36 -22.46 -2.33
CA PRO A 102 -6.73 -22.96 -2.22
C PRO A 102 -7.31 -22.76 -0.82
N GLY A 103 -8.50 -22.16 -0.74
CA GLY A 103 -9.20 -21.88 0.52
C GLY A 103 -8.77 -20.59 1.22
N GLU A 104 -7.74 -19.89 0.75
CA GLU A 104 -7.34 -18.63 1.37
C GLU A 104 -8.24 -17.47 0.97
N ARG A 105 -8.38 -16.54 1.92
CA ARG A 105 -9.15 -15.31 1.77
C ARG A 105 -8.41 -14.15 2.45
N TYR A 106 -8.35 -13.03 1.79
CA TYR A 106 -7.91 -11.76 2.35
C TYR A 106 -9.10 -10.79 2.43
N GLN A 107 -9.36 -10.25 3.62
CA GLN A 107 -10.37 -9.23 3.85
C GLN A 107 -9.73 -7.86 3.77
N ALA A 108 -10.19 -7.01 2.86
CA ALA A 108 -9.82 -5.61 2.76
C ALA A 108 -10.88 -4.72 3.39
N GLY A 109 -10.45 -3.63 4.02
CA GLY A 109 -11.33 -2.54 4.41
C GLY A 109 -11.78 -1.71 3.20
N ALA A 110 -12.76 -0.82 3.43
CA ALA A 110 -13.16 0.15 2.44
C ALA A 110 -12.08 1.22 2.24
N ASP A 111 -11.74 1.50 0.99
CA ASP A 111 -10.91 2.63 0.61
C ASP A 111 -11.71 3.95 0.65
N PRO A 112 -11.07 5.12 0.62
CA PRO A 112 -11.78 6.40 0.51
C PRO A 112 -12.67 6.50 -0.73
N SER A 113 -13.72 7.31 -0.65
CA SER A 113 -14.67 7.51 -1.77
C SER A 113 -13.95 7.97 -3.05
N GLY A 114 -14.33 7.37 -4.16
CA GLY A 114 -13.78 7.63 -5.50
C GLY A 114 -12.52 6.84 -5.84
N TRP A 115 -12.09 5.96 -4.94
CA TRP A 115 -10.99 5.04 -5.22
C TRP A 115 -11.48 3.79 -5.95
N HIS A 116 -10.64 3.30 -6.83
CA HIS A 116 -10.91 2.11 -7.62
C HIS A 116 -9.74 1.13 -7.54
N VAL A 117 -10.05 -0.13 -7.62
CA VAL A 117 -9.05 -1.20 -7.68
C VAL A 117 -9.17 -1.93 -9.02
N LEU A 118 -8.06 -1.97 -9.74
CA LEU A 118 -7.86 -2.82 -10.90
C LEU A 118 -7.23 -4.14 -10.46
N ILE A 119 -7.90 -5.24 -10.76
CA ILE A 119 -7.39 -6.60 -10.60
C ILE A 119 -7.01 -7.15 -11.97
N VAL A 120 -5.85 -7.82 -12.06
CA VAL A 120 -5.43 -8.58 -13.23
C VAL A 120 -5.07 -9.99 -12.76
N VAL A 121 -5.93 -10.98 -13.07
CA VAL A 121 -5.69 -12.39 -12.73
C VAL A 121 -4.83 -13.00 -13.84
N VAL A 122 -3.68 -13.55 -13.46
CA VAL A 122 -2.71 -14.16 -14.39
C VAL A 122 -2.65 -15.68 -14.26
N GLU A 123 -3.12 -16.24 -13.12
CA GLU A 123 -3.16 -17.68 -12.88
C GLU A 123 -4.31 -18.02 -11.94
N GLY A 124 -5.01 -19.13 -12.19
CA GLY A 124 -6.13 -19.59 -11.37
C GLY A 124 -7.39 -18.75 -11.57
N THR A 125 -8.21 -18.71 -10.51
CA THR A 125 -9.50 -18.01 -10.49
C THR A 125 -9.68 -17.28 -9.17
N LEU A 126 -9.93 -15.99 -9.23
CA LEU A 126 -10.18 -15.14 -8.09
C LEU A 126 -11.69 -14.96 -7.86
N THR A 127 -12.15 -15.17 -6.66
CA THR A 127 -13.48 -14.73 -6.22
C THR A 127 -13.31 -13.38 -5.51
N LEU A 128 -13.87 -12.32 -6.11
CA LEU A 128 -13.98 -11.00 -5.53
C LEU A 128 -15.37 -10.87 -4.88
N GLU A 129 -15.43 -10.67 -3.58
CA GLU A 129 -16.70 -10.46 -2.86
C GLU A 129 -16.89 -8.97 -2.61
N LEU A 130 -17.99 -8.44 -3.08
CA LEU A 130 -18.41 -7.04 -2.98
C LEU A 130 -19.77 -6.95 -2.26
N ALA A 131 -20.16 -5.78 -1.84
CA ALA A 131 -21.50 -5.54 -1.28
C ALA A 131 -22.64 -5.92 -2.26
N SER A 132 -22.39 -5.80 -3.56
CA SER A 132 -23.32 -6.19 -4.64
C SER A 132 -23.35 -7.69 -4.94
N GLY A 133 -22.48 -8.49 -4.33
CA GLY A 133 -22.36 -9.93 -4.57
C GLY A 133 -20.94 -10.35 -5.00
N ALA A 134 -20.78 -11.65 -5.20
CA ALA A 134 -19.48 -12.22 -5.60
C ALA A 134 -19.29 -12.17 -7.12
N VAL A 135 -18.08 -11.78 -7.53
CA VAL A 135 -17.65 -11.78 -8.93
C VAL A 135 -16.50 -12.75 -9.08
N THR A 136 -16.60 -13.67 -10.04
CA THR A 136 -15.52 -14.61 -10.36
C THR A 136 -14.71 -14.08 -11.53
N VAL A 137 -13.40 -13.88 -11.31
CA VAL A 137 -12.46 -13.41 -12.33
C VAL A 137 -11.48 -14.54 -12.63
N SER A 138 -11.58 -15.13 -13.81
CA SER A 138 -10.55 -16.00 -14.40
C SER A 138 -9.55 -15.15 -15.18
N ALA A 139 -8.61 -15.71 -15.91
CA ALA A 139 -7.62 -14.94 -16.68
C ALA A 139 -8.22 -13.68 -17.34
N GLY A 140 -7.76 -12.50 -16.90
CA GLY A 140 -8.30 -11.20 -17.35
C GLY A 140 -8.23 -10.13 -16.28
N CYS A 141 -8.95 -9.03 -16.51
CA CYS A 141 -8.98 -7.90 -15.59
C CYS A 141 -10.40 -7.57 -15.13
N HIS A 142 -10.48 -6.97 -13.93
CA HIS A 142 -11.71 -6.45 -13.36
C HIS A 142 -11.42 -5.15 -12.60
N LEU A 143 -12.23 -4.12 -12.85
CA LEU A 143 -12.15 -2.83 -12.18
C LEU A 143 -13.40 -2.67 -11.31
N PHE A 144 -13.23 -2.24 -10.07
CA PHE A 144 -14.37 -1.99 -9.17
C PHE A 144 -14.11 -0.78 -8.27
N ASP A 145 -15.19 -0.18 -7.76
CA ASP A 145 -15.16 0.85 -6.73
C ASP A 145 -14.79 0.19 -5.39
N SER A 146 -13.64 0.56 -4.85
CA SER A 146 -13.10 0.01 -3.62
C SER A 146 -13.50 0.77 -2.36
N SER A 147 -14.36 1.79 -2.48
CA SER A 147 -14.92 2.52 -1.33
C SER A 147 -15.95 1.71 -0.52
N GLN A 148 -15.91 0.40 -0.62
CA GLN A 148 -16.73 -0.58 0.09
C GLN A 148 -15.84 -1.69 0.66
N GLU A 149 -16.29 -2.33 1.73
CA GLU A 149 -15.64 -3.55 2.20
C GLU A 149 -15.65 -4.61 1.10
N HIS A 150 -14.53 -5.25 0.90
CA HIS A 150 -14.38 -6.27 -0.14
C HIS A 150 -13.39 -7.36 0.29
N SER A 151 -13.44 -8.49 -0.35
CA SER A 151 -12.47 -9.55 -0.10
C SER A 151 -12.04 -10.26 -1.37
N PHE A 152 -10.84 -10.79 -1.32
CA PHE A 152 -10.24 -11.62 -2.36
C PHE A 152 -10.14 -13.05 -1.82
N ALA A 153 -10.75 -14.03 -2.51
CA ALA A 153 -10.76 -15.41 -2.09
C ALA A 153 -10.34 -16.35 -3.23
N ASN A 154 -9.58 -17.37 -2.91
CA ASN A 154 -9.34 -18.50 -3.79
C ASN A 154 -10.26 -19.66 -3.37
N GLN A 155 -11.39 -19.81 -4.04
CA GLN A 155 -12.34 -20.92 -3.86
C GLN A 155 -12.02 -22.09 -4.79
N GLY A 156 -10.96 -22.00 -5.59
CA GLY A 156 -10.50 -23.03 -6.51
C GLY A 156 -9.65 -24.13 -5.82
N ARG A 157 -9.04 -24.97 -6.68
CA ARG A 157 -8.19 -26.08 -6.25
C ARG A 157 -6.71 -25.89 -6.58
N VAL A 158 -6.38 -24.79 -7.24
CA VAL A 158 -5.02 -24.42 -7.66
C VAL A 158 -4.69 -23.03 -7.13
N LEU A 159 -3.41 -22.70 -7.08
CA LEU A 159 -2.95 -21.36 -6.74
C LEU A 159 -3.67 -20.30 -7.59
N THR A 160 -4.10 -19.21 -6.98
CA THR A 160 -4.55 -18.01 -7.68
C THR A 160 -3.48 -16.93 -7.55
N ARG A 161 -3.01 -16.40 -8.68
CA ARG A 161 -2.04 -15.30 -8.75
C ARG A 161 -2.66 -14.14 -9.51
N PHE A 162 -2.59 -12.95 -8.90
CA PHE A 162 -3.14 -11.74 -9.49
C PHE A 162 -2.34 -10.50 -9.08
N PHE A 163 -2.47 -9.45 -9.88
CA PHE A 163 -2.01 -8.11 -9.54
C PHE A 163 -3.20 -7.25 -9.13
N ARG A 164 -2.99 -6.44 -8.11
CA ARG A 164 -3.92 -5.43 -7.64
C ARG A 164 -3.26 -4.06 -7.79
N SER A 165 -3.89 -3.14 -8.51
CA SER A 165 -3.48 -1.74 -8.57
C SER A 165 -4.59 -0.86 -8.02
N THR A 166 -4.27 -0.09 -6.98
CA THR A 166 -5.19 0.90 -6.42
C THR A 166 -4.99 2.22 -7.15
N VAL A 167 -6.08 2.82 -7.60
CA VAL A 167 -6.11 4.09 -8.32
C VAL A 167 -7.03 5.05 -7.57
N CYS A 168 -6.49 6.16 -7.13
CA CYS A 168 -7.21 7.20 -6.39
C CYS A 168 -7.24 8.53 -7.14
#